data_44b4a4bf0aa807dced59fa042fa1893e
#
_entry.id   44b4a4bf0aa807dced59fa042fa1893e
#
_cell.length_a   1.000
_cell.length_b   1.000
_cell.length_c   1.000
_cell.angle_alpha   90.00
_cell.angle_beta   90.00
_cell.angle_gamma   90.00
#
_symmetry.space_group_name_H-M   'P 1'
#
loop_
_entity.id
_entity.type
_entity.pdbx_description
1 polymer ?
#
loop_
_entity_poly.entity_id
_entity_poly.type
_entity_poly.pdbx_seq_one_letter_code
_entity_poly.pdbx_strand_id
1 'polypeptide(L)'
;MQNERPTYVIWINLFLQIVKLLLEQKETITSAVNRSGETALDTAEKTGNNDVKAILLEYGVQSARTIKPPQGTTATTARELKQTVSDIKHEVHHQLEHTRQTRKRVQGIAKRINKMHAEGLNNAINSTTVVAVLIATVAFAAIFTVPGQFVDDPHDIPPGMSLGEANIAPEVSFIIFFVFDSVALFISLAVVVVQTSVVVIESKAKKQMMAVINKLMWLACVLISVAFLALSFVVVGKEEKWLAIGVSIIGTTIMATTLGTMCYWVIRHRIEASNLKNVRKSSLHSRSKSFSVSAFSDSELLNSEYYKKMYAI
;
A
#
# COMPACT_ATOMS: atom_id res chain seq x y z
N MET A 1 48.06 -37.97 -54.47
CA MET A 1 48.03 -38.17 -52.99
C MET A 1 49.37 -37.75 -52.39
N GLN A 2 49.67 -36.47 -52.31
CA GLN A 2 50.92 -35.99 -51.70
C GLN A 2 50.89 -34.49 -51.49
N ASN A 3 50.00 -33.96 -50.58
CA ASN A 3 50.13 -32.53 -50.21
C ASN A 3 49.40 -32.15 -48.87
N GLU A 4 49.16 -33.12 -47.95
CA GLU A 4 48.56 -32.77 -46.64
C GLU A 4 49.56 -32.83 -45.47
N ARG A 5 50.80 -33.25 -45.71
CA ARG A 5 51.81 -33.38 -44.64
C ARG A 5 52.33 -32.03 -44.08
N PRO A 6 52.52 -30.96 -44.85
CA PRO A 6 53.08 -29.73 -44.29
C PRO A 6 52.12 -28.98 -43.32
N THR A 7 50.83 -29.03 -43.57
CA THR A 7 49.83 -28.34 -42.72
C THR A 7 49.71 -29.01 -41.38
N TYR A 8 49.74 -30.31 -41.29
CA TYR A 8 49.64 -31.08 -40.04
C TYR A 8 50.83 -30.81 -39.12
N VAL A 9 52.02 -30.75 -39.65
CA VAL A 9 53.25 -30.44 -38.92
C VAL A 9 53.23 -29.01 -38.37
N ILE A 10 52.67 -28.05 -39.10
CA ILE A 10 52.53 -26.65 -38.63
C ILE A 10 51.57 -26.61 -37.46
N TRP A 11 50.45 -27.29 -37.51
CA TRP A 11 49.48 -27.36 -36.40
C TRP A 11 50.05 -27.99 -35.13
N ILE A 12 50.83 -29.08 -35.26
CA ILE A 12 51.51 -29.71 -34.11
C ILE A 12 52.51 -28.75 -33.49
N ASN A 13 53.34 -28.10 -34.29
CA ASN A 13 54.32 -27.12 -33.77
C ASN A 13 53.65 -25.94 -33.08
N LEU A 14 52.55 -25.40 -33.62
CA LEU A 14 51.78 -24.34 -33.00
C LEU A 14 51.18 -24.79 -31.67
N PHE A 15 50.63 -26.00 -31.64
CA PHE A 15 50.06 -26.54 -30.39
C PHE A 15 51.13 -26.74 -29.31
N LEU A 16 52.32 -27.25 -29.67
CA LEU A 16 53.41 -27.39 -28.71
C LEU A 16 53.91 -26.03 -28.19
N GLN A 17 53.96 -24.98 -29.06
CA GLN A 17 54.28 -23.64 -28.63
C GLN A 17 53.25 -23.05 -27.66
N ILE A 18 51.97 -23.29 -27.90
CA ILE A 18 50.90 -22.87 -26.98
C ILE A 18 51.02 -23.55 -25.60
N VAL A 19 51.34 -24.84 -25.58
CA VAL A 19 51.57 -25.60 -24.32
C VAL A 19 52.75 -25.02 -23.56
N LYS A 20 53.88 -24.70 -24.21
CA LYS A 20 55.04 -24.05 -23.61
C LYS A 20 54.67 -22.70 -23.02
N LEU A 21 53.95 -21.86 -23.76
CA LEU A 21 53.54 -20.52 -23.34
C LEU A 21 52.60 -20.55 -22.14
N LEU A 22 51.71 -21.54 -22.10
CA LEU A 22 50.86 -21.78 -20.90
C LEU A 22 51.64 -22.20 -19.67
N LEU A 23 52.68 -23.04 -19.82
CA LEU A 23 53.53 -23.50 -18.73
C LEU A 23 54.50 -22.44 -18.22
N GLU A 24 54.86 -21.43 -19.04
CA GLU A 24 55.65 -20.25 -18.65
C GLU A 24 54.86 -19.28 -17.74
N GLN A 25 53.55 -19.32 -17.74
CA GLN A 25 52.72 -18.48 -16.89
C GLN A 25 52.84 -18.95 -15.44
N LYS A 26 53.29 -18.04 -14.56
CA LYS A 26 53.47 -18.31 -13.10
C LYS A 26 52.26 -18.79 -12.36
N GLU A 27 51.07 -18.60 -12.91
CA GLU A 27 49.80 -18.96 -12.31
C GLU A 27 49.30 -20.37 -12.69
N THR A 28 50.00 -21.06 -13.57
CA THR A 28 49.58 -22.38 -14.08
C THR A 28 49.76 -23.45 -12.99
N ILE A 29 48.67 -24.05 -12.57
CA ILE A 29 48.69 -25.12 -11.54
C ILE A 29 49.08 -26.45 -12.22
N THR A 30 50.37 -26.76 -12.17
CA THR A 30 50.95 -27.97 -12.79
C THR A 30 50.57 -29.28 -12.08
N SER A 31 50.05 -29.21 -10.85
CA SER A 31 49.59 -30.34 -10.03
C SER A 31 48.09 -30.62 -10.10
N ALA A 32 47.34 -29.90 -10.99
CA ALA A 32 45.91 -30.12 -11.14
C ALA A 32 45.60 -31.51 -11.67
N VAL A 33 44.57 -32.15 -11.09
CA VAL A 33 44.07 -33.48 -11.54
C VAL A 33 42.66 -33.35 -12.14
N ASN A 34 42.37 -34.11 -13.19
CA ASN A 34 41.05 -34.17 -13.81
C ASN A 34 40.08 -35.00 -12.96
N ARG A 35 38.84 -35.14 -13.42
CA ARG A 35 37.80 -35.96 -12.75
C ARG A 35 38.18 -37.46 -12.63
N SER A 36 39.09 -37.94 -13.48
CA SER A 36 39.63 -39.31 -13.43
C SER A 36 40.84 -39.47 -12.52
N GLY A 37 41.27 -38.39 -11.82
CA GLY A 37 42.44 -38.37 -10.94
C GLY A 37 43.74 -38.39 -11.71
N GLU A 38 43.79 -37.99 -12.99
CA GLU A 38 45.00 -37.98 -13.82
C GLU A 38 45.49 -36.54 -13.97
N THR A 39 46.81 -36.33 -13.95
CA THR A 39 47.46 -35.02 -14.25
C THR A 39 47.57 -34.85 -15.77
N ALA A 40 47.97 -33.66 -16.21
CA ALA A 40 48.23 -33.41 -17.63
C ALA A 40 49.33 -34.33 -18.19
N LEU A 41 50.32 -34.69 -17.36
CA LEU A 41 51.37 -35.67 -17.70
C LEU A 41 50.81 -37.08 -17.91
N ASP A 42 49.96 -37.55 -16.99
CA ASP A 42 49.30 -38.86 -17.13
C ASP A 42 48.43 -38.96 -18.33
N THR A 43 47.73 -37.88 -18.67
CA THR A 43 46.87 -37.80 -19.88
C THR A 43 47.71 -37.83 -21.16
N ALA A 44 48.86 -37.10 -21.20
CA ALA A 44 49.76 -37.08 -22.34
C ALA A 44 50.39 -38.49 -22.56
N GLU A 45 50.75 -39.20 -21.48
CA GLU A 45 51.24 -40.55 -21.53
C GLU A 45 50.22 -41.55 -22.05
N LYS A 46 49.00 -41.49 -21.54
CA LYS A 46 47.85 -42.37 -21.94
C LYS A 46 47.45 -42.16 -23.41
N THR A 47 47.54 -40.92 -23.93
CA THR A 47 47.20 -40.59 -25.31
C THR A 47 48.40 -40.84 -26.27
N GLY A 48 49.56 -41.25 -25.79
CA GLY A 48 50.73 -41.54 -26.57
C GLY A 48 51.39 -40.31 -27.20
N ASN A 49 51.12 -39.10 -26.65
CA ASN A 49 51.64 -37.88 -27.18
C ASN A 49 53.04 -37.55 -26.55
N ASN A 50 54.07 -38.15 -27.14
CA ASN A 50 55.44 -38.09 -26.59
C ASN A 50 56.02 -36.69 -26.60
N ASP A 51 55.68 -35.84 -27.58
CA ASP A 51 56.19 -34.46 -27.67
C ASP A 51 55.61 -33.57 -26.52
N VAL A 52 54.33 -33.70 -26.28
CA VAL A 52 53.68 -32.98 -25.13
C VAL A 52 54.19 -33.53 -23.80
N LYS A 53 54.39 -34.86 -23.66
CA LYS A 53 55.00 -35.48 -22.50
C LYS A 53 56.38 -34.95 -22.19
N ALA A 54 57.23 -34.78 -23.20
CA ALA A 54 58.58 -34.25 -23.05
C ALA A 54 58.58 -32.81 -22.53
N ILE A 55 57.72 -31.96 -23.09
CA ILE A 55 57.55 -30.58 -22.64
C ILE A 55 57.05 -30.51 -21.19
N LEU A 56 56.03 -31.29 -20.85
CA LEU A 56 55.49 -31.31 -19.49
C LEU A 56 56.53 -31.74 -18.42
N LEU A 57 57.39 -32.73 -18.80
CA LEU A 57 58.52 -33.13 -17.95
C LEU A 57 59.59 -32.07 -17.84
N GLU A 58 59.88 -31.31 -18.89
CA GLU A 58 60.85 -30.22 -18.91
C GLU A 58 60.43 -29.10 -17.93
N TYR A 59 59.10 -28.83 -17.87
CA TYR A 59 58.55 -27.84 -16.93
C TYR A 59 58.19 -28.41 -15.54
N GLY A 60 58.61 -29.64 -15.22
CA GLY A 60 58.50 -30.24 -13.89
C GLY A 60 57.15 -30.67 -13.49
N VAL A 61 56.21 -30.90 -14.46
CA VAL A 61 54.88 -31.44 -14.19
C VAL A 61 55.01 -32.89 -13.70
N GLN A 62 54.41 -33.21 -12.57
CA GLN A 62 54.48 -34.53 -11.94
C GLN A 62 53.25 -35.40 -12.28
N SER A 63 53.44 -36.71 -12.34
CA SER A 63 52.34 -37.69 -12.43
C SER A 63 51.53 -37.67 -11.12
N ALA A 64 50.22 -37.95 -11.24
CA ALA A 64 49.33 -38.10 -10.08
C ALA A 64 49.83 -39.13 -9.06
N ARG A 65 50.61 -40.16 -9.52
CA ARG A 65 51.22 -41.17 -8.65
C ARG A 65 52.36 -40.64 -7.81
N THR A 66 53.05 -39.59 -8.27
CA THR A 66 54.17 -38.95 -7.57
C THR A 66 53.72 -37.78 -6.67
N ILE A 67 52.56 -37.22 -6.93
CA ILE A 67 51.95 -36.19 -6.11
C ILE A 67 51.42 -36.88 -4.86
N LYS A 68 52.22 -36.95 -3.79
CA LYS A 68 51.73 -37.39 -2.49
C LYS A 68 50.58 -36.49 -2.04
N PRO A 69 49.39 -37.05 -1.75
CA PRO A 69 48.37 -36.24 -1.09
C PRO A 69 48.98 -35.74 0.24
N PRO A 70 48.78 -34.45 0.58
CA PRO A 70 49.26 -33.94 1.87
C PRO A 70 48.61 -34.78 2.97
N GLN A 71 49.44 -35.65 3.61
CA GLN A 71 49.03 -36.47 4.73
C GLN A 71 48.74 -35.53 5.90
N GLY A 72 47.45 -35.24 6.13
CA GLY A 72 47.00 -34.46 7.27
C GLY A 72 45.87 -33.50 7.02
N THR A 73 45.69 -32.97 5.78
CA THR A 73 44.70 -31.91 5.48
C THR A 73 43.27 -32.42 5.25
N THR A 74 43.09 -33.62 4.76
CA THR A 74 41.75 -34.15 4.45
C THR A 74 40.89 -34.45 5.67
N ALA A 75 41.49 -34.90 6.76
CA ALA A 75 40.77 -35.22 8.00
C ALA A 75 40.45 -33.96 8.82
N THR A 76 41.34 -32.96 8.81
CA THR A 76 41.06 -31.63 9.43
C THR A 76 40.06 -30.85 8.65
N THR A 77 40.20 -30.77 7.32
CA THR A 77 39.24 -30.06 6.44
C THR A 77 37.85 -30.71 6.48
N ALA A 78 37.74 -32.03 6.53
CA ALA A 78 36.44 -32.72 6.68
C ALA A 78 35.82 -32.47 8.07
N ARG A 79 36.60 -32.33 9.10
CA ARG A 79 36.14 -32.01 10.45
C ARG A 79 35.66 -30.53 10.55
N GLU A 80 36.44 -29.60 10.01
CA GLU A 80 36.09 -28.18 9.90
C GLU A 80 34.84 -27.97 9.07
N LEU A 81 34.70 -28.64 7.91
CA LEU A 81 33.52 -28.58 7.08
C LEU A 81 32.29 -29.09 7.83
N LYS A 82 32.40 -30.19 8.56
CA LYS A 82 31.31 -30.78 9.35
C LYS A 82 30.87 -29.84 10.48
N GLN A 83 31.85 -29.18 11.12
CA GLN A 83 31.59 -28.18 12.17
C GLN A 83 30.88 -26.96 11.58
N THR A 84 31.38 -26.39 10.48
CA THR A 84 30.77 -25.25 9.79
C THR A 84 29.33 -25.56 9.32
N VAL A 85 29.09 -26.77 8.80
CA VAL A 85 27.72 -27.21 8.41
C VAL A 85 26.81 -27.29 9.65
N SER A 86 27.33 -27.76 10.78
CA SER A 86 26.58 -27.80 12.05
C SER A 86 26.22 -26.40 12.53
N ASP A 87 27.17 -25.48 12.47
CA ASP A 87 27.00 -24.10 12.92
C ASP A 87 25.99 -23.34 12.02
N ILE A 88 26.11 -23.50 10.70
CA ILE A 88 25.13 -22.97 9.74
C ILE A 88 23.73 -23.54 10.00
N LYS A 89 23.63 -24.84 10.27
CA LYS A 89 22.34 -25.49 10.58
C LYS A 89 21.72 -24.90 11.86
N HIS A 90 22.53 -24.64 12.88
CA HIS A 90 22.07 -24.04 14.13
C HIS A 90 21.61 -22.59 13.91
N GLU A 91 22.37 -21.81 13.16
CA GLU A 91 22.05 -20.42 12.81
C GLU A 91 20.76 -20.32 11.98
N VAL A 92 20.62 -21.18 10.98
CA VAL A 92 19.38 -21.24 10.15
C VAL A 92 18.17 -21.61 11.01
N HIS A 93 18.34 -22.53 11.97
CA HIS A 93 17.24 -22.91 12.87
C HIS A 93 16.86 -21.74 13.78
N HIS A 94 17.84 -21.04 14.35
CA HIS A 94 17.61 -19.85 15.16
C HIS A 94 16.92 -18.72 14.37
N GLN A 95 17.38 -18.45 13.16
CA GLN A 95 16.75 -17.44 12.28
C GLN A 95 15.31 -17.83 11.88
N LEU A 96 15.07 -19.12 11.64
CA LEU A 96 13.72 -19.61 11.34
C LEU A 96 12.78 -19.42 12.53
N GLU A 97 13.24 -19.69 13.72
CA GLU A 97 12.45 -19.51 14.95
C GLU A 97 12.16 -18.03 15.24
N HIS A 98 13.16 -17.17 15.08
CA HIS A 98 13.02 -15.71 15.18
C HIS A 98 12.03 -15.17 14.13
N THR A 99 12.12 -15.64 12.89
CA THR A 99 11.19 -15.29 11.81
C THR A 99 9.77 -15.72 12.14
N ARG A 100 9.60 -16.95 12.65
CA ARG A 100 8.29 -17.47 13.09
C ARG A 100 7.69 -16.64 14.23
N GLN A 101 8.51 -16.23 15.18
CA GLN A 101 8.07 -15.39 16.31
C GLN A 101 7.70 -13.98 15.84
N THR A 102 8.50 -13.38 14.96
CA THR A 102 8.20 -12.08 14.34
C THR A 102 6.90 -12.13 13.54
N ARG A 103 6.68 -13.19 12.75
CA ARG A 103 5.42 -13.39 12.03
C ARG A 103 4.21 -13.46 12.96
N LYS A 104 4.31 -14.17 14.09
CA LYS A 104 3.23 -14.21 15.10
C LYS A 104 2.95 -12.83 15.69
N ARG A 105 4.00 -12.04 15.97
CA ARG A 105 3.87 -10.66 16.47
C ARG A 105 3.18 -9.76 15.45
N VAL A 106 3.59 -9.82 14.17
CA VAL A 106 2.99 -9.05 13.08
C VAL A 106 1.52 -9.41 12.89
N GLN A 107 1.17 -10.70 12.93
CA GLN A 107 -0.24 -11.14 12.88
C GLN A 107 -1.06 -10.62 14.08
N GLY A 108 -0.48 -10.62 15.27
CA GLY A 108 -1.10 -10.05 16.46
C GLY A 108 -1.36 -8.55 16.34
N ILE A 109 -0.40 -7.79 15.81
CA ILE A 109 -0.53 -6.37 15.56
C ILE A 109 -1.60 -6.10 14.50
N ALA A 110 -1.59 -6.83 13.38
CA ALA A 110 -2.60 -6.71 12.34
C ALA A 110 -4.02 -6.95 12.86
N LYS A 111 -4.20 -7.97 13.72
CA LYS A 111 -5.50 -8.24 14.37
C LYS A 111 -5.94 -7.10 15.29
N ARG A 112 -5.00 -6.50 16.06
CA ARG A 112 -5.30 -5.35 16.93
C ARG A 112 -5.67 -4.11 16.10
N ILE A 113 -4.95 -3.82 15.03
CA ILE A 113 -5.25 -2.70 14.13
C ILE A 113 -6.66 -2.86 13.52
N ASN A 114 -7.00 -4.05 13.03
CA ASN A 114 -8.33 -4.30 12.48
C ASN A 114 -9.43 -4.13 13.53
N LYS A 115 -9.19 -4.54 14.77
CA LYS A 115 -10.14 -4.33 15.87
C LYS A 115 -10.32 -2.85 16.19
N MET A 116 -9.22 -2.09 16.33
CA MET A 116 -9.29 -0.64 16.59
C MET A 116 -9.98 0.11 15.43
N HIS A 117 -9.73 -0.28 14.17
CA HIS A 117 -10.46 0.30 13.06
C HIS A 117 -11.96 0.02 13.09
N ALA A 118 -12.37 -1.18 13.48
CA ALA A 118 -13.78 -1.52 13.61
C ALA A 118 -14.45 -0.74 14.74
N GLU A 119 -13.78 -0.62 15.89
CA GLU A 119 -14.25 0.18 17.03
C GLU A 119 -14.34 1.67 16.69
N GLY A 120 -13.31 2.24 16.05
CA GLY A 120 -13.31 3.62 15.58
C GLY A 120 -14.43 3.91 14.59
N LEU A 121 -14.70 2.98 13.67
CA LEU A 121 -15.81 3.09 12.73
C LEU A 121 -17.17 3.07 13.43
N ASN A 122 -17.37 2.19 14.39
CA ASN A 122 -18.62 2.14 15.17
C ASN A 122 -18.82 3.43 15.99
N ASN A 123 -17.78 3.96 16.60
CA ASN A 123 -17.86 5.22 17.33
C ASN A 123 -18.20 6.40 16.40
N ALA A 124 -17.61 6.44 15.20
CA ALA A 124 -17.95 7.45 14.21
C ALA A 124 -19.41 7.34 13.75
N ILE A 125 -19.92 6.12 13.53
CA ILE A 125 -21.34 5.89 13.21
C ILE A 125 -22.24 6.45 14.30
N ASN A 126 -21.98 6.10 15.55
CA ASN A 126 -22.79 6.54 16.68
C ASN A 126 -22.79 8.08 16.82
N SER A 127 -21.61 8.71 16.73
CA SER A 127 -21.51 10.17 16.80
C SER A 127 -22.27 10.86 15.67
N THR A 128 -22.15 10.36 14.45
CA THR A 128 -22.84 10.93 13.29
C THR A 128 -24.36 10.73 13.39
N THR A 129 -24.81 9.60 13.95
CA THR A 129 -26.25 9.38 14.22
C THR A 129 -26.81 10.43 15.17
N VAL A 130 -26.13 10.70 16.28
CA VAL A 130 -26.54 11.71 17.24
C VAL A 130 -26.65 13.09 16.57
N VAL A 131 -25.66 13.50 15.79
CA VAL A 131 -25.68 14.77 15.07
C VAL A 131 -26.84 14.82 14.06
N ALA A 132 -27.07 13.74 13.31
CA ALA A 132 -28.17 13.68 12.34
C ALA A 132 -29.55 13.84 13.02
N VAL A 133 -29.75 13.16 14.17
CA VAL A 133 -30.98 13.31 14.96
C VAL A 133 -31.15 14.73 15.48
N LEU A 134 -30.07 15.35 16.00
CA LEU A 134 -30.12 16.74 16.45
C LEU A 134 -30.49 17.71 15.32
N ILE A 135 -29.90 17.56 14.14
CA ILE A 135 -30.24 18.40 12.97
C ILE A 135 -31.73 18.19 12.60
N ALA A 136 -32.19 16.94 12.53
CA ALA A 136 -33.57 16.63 12.19
C ALA A 136 -34.55 17.22 13.21
N THR A 137 -34.25 17.15 14.49
CA THR A 137 -35.15 17.72 15.54
C THR A 137 -35.20 19.23 15.51
N VAL A 138 -34.03 19.88 15.30
CA VAL A 138 -33.96 21.36 15.21
C VAL A 138 -34.66 21.84 13.94
N ALA A 139 -34.40 21.23 12.79
CA ALA A 139 -35.06 21.58 11.53
C ALA A 139 -36.57 21.39 11.62
N PHE A 140 -37.05 20.28 12.18
CA PHE A 140 -38.48 20.06 12.41
C PHE A 140 -39.09 21.15 13.31
N ALA A 141 -38.44 21.48 14.41
CA ALA A 141 -38.95 22.50 15.33
C ALA A 141 -38.94 23.90 14.72
N ALA A 142 -37.93 24.23 13.91
CA ALA A 142 -37.77 25.55 13.29
C ALA A 142 -38.93 25.92 12.39
N ILE A 143 -39.56 24.98 11.70
CA ILE A 143 -40.73 25.22 10.85
C ILE A 143 -41.93 25.68 11.66
N PHE A 144 -42.10 25.20 12.92
CA PHE A 144 -43.24 25.52 13.77
C PHE A 144 -42.98 26.71 14.71
N THR A 145 -41.74 27.19 14.78
CA THR A 145 -41.34 28.31 15.68
C THR A 145 -40.92 29.55 14.90
N VAL A 146 -41.49 29.74 13.72
CA VAL A 146 -41.20 30.91 12.88
C VAL A 146 -41.63 32.23 13.53
N PRO A 147 -40.86 33.31 13.39
CA PRO A 147 -41.23 34.63 13.86
C PRO A 147 -42.47 35.15 13.12
N GLY A 148 -43.27 35.94 13.80
CA GLY A 148 -44.44 36.60 13.18
C GLY A 148 -45.77 35.85 13.29
N GLN A 149 -45.77 34.70 13.99
CA GLN A 149 -46.96 33.88 14.27
C GLN A 149 -47.66 33.33 12.98
N PHE A 150 -48.73 32.59 13.19
CA PHE A 150 -49.57 32.01 12.14
C PHE A 150 -50.90 32.71 12.09
N VAL A 151 -51.61 32.63 10.99
CA VAL A 151 -52.99 33.09 10.82
C VAL A 151 -53.90 32.16 11.64
N ASP A 152 -54.39 32.61 12.78
CA ASP A 152 -55.13 31.85 13.74
C ASP A 152 -56.63 32.33 13.85
N ASP A 153 -56.95 33.56 13.40
CA ASP A 153 -58.33 34.10 13.44
C ASP A 153 -59.04 33.82 12.09
N PRO A 154 -60.13 33.00 12.11
CA PRO A 154 -60.90 32.74 10.91
C PRO A 154 -61.61 33.98 10.34
N HIS A 155 -61.73 35.07 11.13
CA HIS A 155 -62.47 36.29 10.74
C HIS A 155 -61.53 37.37 10.22
N ASP A 156 -60.25 37.25 10.39
CA ASP A 156 -59.23 38.19 9.97
C ASP A 156 -58.13 37.54 9.13
N ILE A 157 -58.54 36.80 8.08
CA ILE A 157 -57.63 36.18 7.16
C ILE A 157 -57.14 37.19 6.12
N PRO A 158 -55.84 37.47 5.99
CA PRO A 158 -55.32 38.36 4.97
C PRO A 158 -55.62 37.83 3.54
N PRO A 159 -55.88 38.70 2.57
CA PRO A 159 -56.20 38.27 1.21
C PRO A 159 -55.03 37.49 0.58
N GLY A 160 -55.33 36.25 0.18
CA GLY A 160 -54.35 35.33 -0.43
C GLY A 160 -53.65 34.39 0.57
N MET A 161 -54.02 34.41 1.84
CA MET A 161 -53.50 33.51 2.89
C MET A 161 -54.57 32.53 3.35
N SER A 162 -54.12 31.44 3.97
CA SER A 162 -54.97 30.38 4.53
C SER A 162 -54.87 30.32 6.04
N LEU A 163 -55.88 29.83 6.73
CA LEU A 163 -55.87 29.58 8.17
C LEU A 163 -54.74 28.60 8.52
N GLY A 164 -53.89 28.94 9.51
CA GLY A 164 -52.72 28.16 9.90
C GLY A 164 -51.47 28.43 9.07
N GLU A 165 -51.52 29.34 8.10
CA GLU A 165 -50.34 29.75 7.34
C GLU A 165 -49.49 30.75 8.13
N ALA A 166 -48.15 30.66 7.98
CA ALA A 166 -47.24 31.61 8.63
C ALA A 166 -47.39 33.00 8.03
N ASN A 167 -47.51 34.04 8.85
CA ASN A 167 -47.66 35.42 8.40
C ASN A 167 -46.51 35.91 7.49
N ILE A 168 -45.34 35.28 7.59
CA ILE A 168 -44.15 35.58 6.78
C ILE A 168 -44.04 34.70 5.53
N ALA A 169 -45.03 33.84 5.23
CA ALA A 169 -45.00 32.94 4.06
C ALA A 169 -44.76 33.64 2.71
N PRO A 170 -45.25 34.86 2.44
CA PRO A 170 -44.96 35.56 1.20
C PRO A 170 -43.55 36.10 1.07
N GLU A 171 -42.76 36.16 2.16
CA GLU A 171 -41.39 36.69 2.13
C GLU A 171 -40.41 35.70 1.47
N VAL A 172 -39.63 36.20 0.51
CA VAL A 172 -38.64 35.36 -0.24
C VAL A 172 -37.65 34.69 0.72
N SER A 173 -37.21 35.39 1.77
CA SER A 173 -36.30 34.83 2.79
C SER A 173 -36.93 33.65 3.50
N PHE A 174 -38.23 33.66 3.78
CA PHE A 174 -38.93 32.53 4.38
C PHE A 174 -39.01 31.33 3.43
N ILE A 175 -39.26 31.57 2.14
CA ILE A 175 -39.29 30.49 1.14
C ILE A 175 -37.93 29.81 1.06
N ILE A 176 -36.85 30.61 1.03
CA ILE A 176 -35.47 30.05 1.04
C ILE A 176 -35.24 29.24 2.33
N PHE A 177 -35.55 29.79 3.50
CA PHE A 177 -35.47 29.08 4.78
C PHE A 177 -36.20 27.75 4.71
N PHE A 178 -37.49 27.77 4.33
CA PHE A 178 -38.34 26.57 4.33
C PHE A 178 -37.82 25.46 3.43
N VAL A 179 -37.38 25.81 2.21
CA VAL A 179 -36.85 24.83 1.25
C VAL A 179 -35.55 24.20 1.77
N PHE A 180 -34.58 25.01 2.21
CA PHE A 180 -33.30 24.53 2.66
C PHE A 180 -33.40 23.74 3.96
N ASP A 181 -34.24 24.16 4.89
CA ASP A 181 -34.50 23.50 6.15
C ASP A 181 -35.19 22.15 5.94
N SER A 182 -36.21 22.09 5.08
CA SER A 182 -36.89 20.83 4.71
C SER A 182 -35.95 19.83 4.07
N VAL A 183 -35.10 20.28 3.15
CA VAL A 183 -34.12 19.37 2.52
C VAL A 183 -33.10 18.88 3.55
N ALA A 184 -32.63 19.74 4.46
CA ALA A 184 -31.74 19.32 5.55
C ALA A 184 -32.39 18.28 6.48
N LEU A 185 -33.67 18.48 6.81
CA LEU A 185 -34.49 17.54 7.59
C LEU A 185 -34.50 16.15 6.93
N PHE A 186 -34.91 16.08 5.64
CA PHE A 186 -35.02 14.81 4.95
C PHE A 186 -33.67 14.12 4.74
N ILE A 187 -32.58 14.86 4.48
CA ILE A 187 -31.24 14.29 4.42
C ILE A 187 -30.85 13.70 5.77
N SER A 188 -31.11 14.40 6.88
CA SER A 188 -30.76 13.93 8.22
C SER A 188 -31.57 12.69 8.60
N LEU A 189 -32.87 12.64 8.30
CA LEU A 189 -33.70 11.45 8.49
C LEU A 189 -33.19 10.27 7.64
N ALA A 190 -32.86 10.50 6.36
CA ALA A 190 -32.30 9.46 5.50
C ALA A 190 -31.00 8.90 6.06
N VAL A 191 -30.11 9.74 6.60
CA VAL A 191 -28.87 9.31 7.27
C VAL A 191 -29.18 8.42 8.48
N VAL A 192 -30.14 8.79 9.31
CA VAL A 192 -30.56 7.98 10.48
C VAL A 192 -31.09 6.61 10.04
N VAL A 193 -31.95 6.56 9.03
CA VAL A 193 -32.49 5.30 8.50
C VAL A 193 -31.39 4.41 7.93
N VAL A 194 -30.48 4.98 7.15
CA VAL A 194 -29.34 4.23 6.62
C VAL A 194 -28.45 3.70 7.72
N GLN A 195 -28.15 4.48 8.75
CA GLN A 195 -27.27 4.08 9.85
C GLN A 195 -27.89 2.95 10.70
N THR A 196 -29.18 2.97 10.95
CA THR A 196 -29.87 1.87 11.67
C THR A 196 -29.83 0.57 10.86
N SER A 197 -29.90 0.66 9.52
CA SER A 197 -29.83 -0.50 8.63
C SER A 197 -28.41 -1.07 8.50
N VAL A 198 -27.36 -0.24 8.67
CA VAL A 198 -25.92 -0.63 8.50
C VAL A 198 -25.43 -1.54 9.62
N VAL A 199 -26.11 -1.63 10.75
CA VAL A 199 -25.72 -2.48 11.90
C VAL A 199 -25.56 -3.95 11.49
N VAL A 200 -26.32 -4.41 10.49
CA VAL A 200 -26.37 -5.81 10.03
C VAL A 200 -25.37 -6.10 8.88
N ILE A 201 -24.68 -5.09 8.33
CA ILE A 201 -23.90 -5.20 7.09
C ILE A 201 -22.41 -5.44 7.35
N GLU A 202 -21.76 -6.14 6.40
CA GLU A 202 -20.34 -6.50 6.42
C GLU A 202 -19.38 -5.30 6.45
N SER A 203 -18.22 -5.44 7.14
CA SER A 203 -17.27 -4.34 7.44
C SER A 203 -16.77 -3.54 6.23
N LYS A 204 -16.73 -4.12 5.03
CA LYS A 204 -16.30 -3.42 3.81
C LYS A 204 -17.36 -2.43 3.32
N ALA A 205 -18.62 -2.84 3.33
CA ALA A 205 -19.74 -1.97 2.96
C ALA A 205 -19.91 -0.83 3.96
N LYS A 206 -19.69 -1.08 5.26
CA LYS A 206 -19.71 -0.03 6.31
C LYS A 206 -18.80 1.15 6.00
N LYS A 207 -17.57 0.91 5.51
CA LYS A 207 -16.61 2.00 5.19
C LYS A 207 -17.08 2.86 4.01
N GLN A 208 -17.62 2.24 2.97
CA GLN A 208 -18.13 2.98 1.81
C GLN A 208 -19.37 3.81 2.18
N MET A 209 -20.28 3.23 2.93
CA MET A 209 -21.47 3.91 3.42
C MET A 209 -21.12 5.08 4.34
N MET A 210 -20.16 4.93 5.25
CA MET A 210 -19.70 6.04 6.10
C MET A 210 -19.14 7.21 5.28
N ALA A 211 -18.44 6.96 4.18
CA ALA A 211 -17.96 8.04 3.32
C ALA A 211 -19.11 8.81 2.65
N VAL A 212 -20.20 8.13 2.30
CA VAL A 212 -21.41 8.76 1.76
C VAL A 212 -22.16 9.52 2.85
N ILE A 213 -22.41 8.89 3.98
CA ILE A 213 -23.07 9.49 5.14
C ILE A 213 -22.36 10.78 5.58
N ASN A 214 -21.05 10.76 5.67
CA ASN A 214 -20.28 11.94 6.05
C ASN A 214 -20.46 13.10 5.07
N LYS A 215 -20.54 12.83 3.76
CA LYS A 215 -20.83 13.86 2.75
C LYS A 215 -22.25 14.41 2.88
N LEU A 216 -23.24 13.55 3.13
CA LEU A 216 -24.61 13.95 3.35
C LEU A 216 -24.76 14.81 4.59
N MET A 217 -24.03 14.46 5.68
CA MET A 217 -24.01 15.27 6.90
C MET A 217 -23.41 16.65 6.66
N TRP A 218 -22.34 16.77 5.87
CA TRP A 218 -21.79 18.08 5.53
C TRP A 218 -22.77 18.91 4.71
N LEU A 219 -23.44 18.27 3.76
CA LEU A 219 -24.49 18.93 2.98
C LEU A 219 -25.63 19.41 3.89
N ALA A 220 -26.11 18.58 4.81
CA ALA A 220 -27.13 18.98 5.77
C ALA A 220 -26.69 20.17 6.63
N CYS A 221 -25.45 20.19 7.13
CA CYS A 221 -24.92 21.30 7.89
C CYS A 221 -24.86 22.60 7.08
N VAL A 222 -24.50 22.52 5.79
CA VAL A 222 -24.50 23.70 4.91
C VAL A 222 -25.93 24.21 4.67
N LEU A 223 -26.86 23.31 4.41
CA LEU A 223 -28.26 23.67 4.15
C LEU A 223 -28.91 24.34 5.38
N ILE A 224 -28.71 23.77 6.58
CA ILE A 224 -29.24 24.36 7.81
C ILE A 224 -28.60 25.73 8.09
N SER A 225 -27.33 25.93 7.73
CA SER A 225 -26.65 27.23 7.87
C SER A 225 -27.26 28.26 6.91
N VAL A 226 -27.54 27.89 5.68
CA VAL A 226 -28.22 28.77 4.70
C VAL A 226 -29.63 29.12 5.18
N ALA A 227 -30.38 28.13 5.67
CA ALA A 227 -31.69 28.32 6.25
C ALA A 227 -31.66 29.33 7.42
N PHE A 228 -30.70 29.17 8.34
CA PHE A 228 -30.50 30.10 9.46
C PHE A 228 -30.19 31.52 8.96
N LEU A 229 -29.30 31.67 7.98
CA LEU A 229 -28.98 32.99 7.42
C LEU A 229 -30.20 33.64 6.76
N ALA A 230 -30.99 32.88 6.01
CA ALA A 230 -32.20 33.39 5.40
C ALA A 230 -33.22 33.86 6.45
N LEU A 231 -33.42 33.08 7.51
CA LEU A 231 -34.33 33.46 8.60
C LEU A 231 -33.81 34.67 9.40
N SER A 232 -32.51 34.83 9.54
CA SER A 232 -31.90 35.99 10.19
C SER A 232 -32.31 37.34 9.54
N PHE A 233 -32.49 37.36 8.22
CA PHE A 233 -32.98 38.57 7.54
C PHE A 233 -34.46 38.89 7.85
N VAL A 234 -35.25 37.88 8.14
CA VAL A 234 -36.64 38.05 8.57
C VAL A 234 -36.71 38.60 10.00
N VAL A 235 -35.94 37.98 10.90
CA VAL A 235 -35.95 38.31 12.35
C VAL A 235 -35.43 39.75 12.60
N VAL A 236 -34.37 40.15 11.90
CA VAL A 236 -33.74 41.46 12.11
C VAL A 236 -34.57 42.62 11.52
N GLY A 237 -35.46 42.33 10.55
CA GLY A 237 -36.31 43.36 9.95
C GLY A 237 -35.62 44.29 8.98
N LYS A 238 -36.34 45.36 8.56
CA LYS A 238 -35.85 46.24 7.47
C LYS A 238 -34.91 47.35 7.99
N GLU A 239 -34.99 47.71 9.23
CA GLU A 239 -34.22 48.84 9.77
C GLU A 239 -32.77 48.48 10.17
N GLU A 240 -32.55 47.23 10.67
CA GLU A 240 -31.26 46.78 11.16
C GLU A 240 -30.54 45.80 10.20
N LYS A 241 -30.75 45.96 8.89
CA LYS A 241 -30.16 45.05 7.86
C LYS A 241 -28.64 44.86 7.95
N TRP A 242 -27.92 45.86 8.46
CA TRP A 242 -26.48 45.81 8.65
C TRP A 242 -26.08 44.67 9.60
N LEU A 243 -26.90 44.40 10.64
CA LEU A 243 -26.68 43.30 11.57
C LEU A 243 -26.81 41.93 10.90
N ALA A 244 -27.87 41.73 10.11
CA ALA A 244 -28.06 40.50 9.34
C ALA A 244 -26.93 40.28 8.34
N ILE A 245 -26.48 41.33 7.66
CA ILE A 245 -25.33 41.27 6.75
C ILE A 245 -24.05 40.90 7.50
N GLY A 246 -23.81 41.51 8.68
CA GLY A 246 -22.65 41.18 9.52
C GLY A 246 -22.62 39.73 9.96
N VAL A 247 -23.73 39.19 10.45
CA VAL A 247 -23.86 37.78 10.82
C VAL A 247 -23.66 36.87 9.60
N SER A 248 -24.20 37.24 8.44
CA SER A 248 -24.04 36.47 7.20
C SER A 248 -22.58 36.42 6.74
N ILE A 249 -21.84 37.52 6.80
CA ILE A 249 -20.42 37.56 6.43
C ILE A 249 -19.61 36.68 7.38
N ILE A 250 -19.83 36.77 8.68
CA ILE A 250 -19.12 35.98 9.68
C ILE A 250 -19.43 34.51 9.51
N GLY A 251 -20.72 34.15 9.43
CA GLY A 251 -21.16 32.74 9.24
C GLY A 251 -20.63 32.11 7.96
N THR A 252 -20.73 32.84 6.84
CA THR A 252 -20.22 32.37 5.55
C THR A 252 -18.72 32.19 5.55
N THR A 253 -17.97 33.10 6.18
CA THR A 253 -16.51 33.02 6.28
C THR A 253 -16.08 31.80 7.10
N ILE A 254 -16.72 31.55 8.25
CA ILE A 254 -16.44 30.36 9.08
C ILE A 254 -16.75 29.07 8.31
N MET A 255 -17.91 29.01 7.62
CA MET A 255 -18.29 27.83 6.83
C MET A 255 -17.33 27.63 5.65
N ALA A 256 -16.98 28.68 4.92
CA ALA A 256 -16.08 28.57 3.77
C ALA A 256 -14.66 28.13 4.21
N THR A 257 -14.13 28.65 5.31
CA THR A 257 -12.81 28.24 5.82
C THR A 257 -12.81 26.81 6.31
N THR A 258 -13.83 26.37 7.03
CA THR A 258 -13.93 24.98 7.51
C THR A 258 -14.09 24.00 6.36
N LEU A 259 -14.99 24.25 5.40
CA LEU A 259 -15.16 23.39 4.22
C LEU A 259 -13.91 23.41 3.33
N GLY A 260 -13.28 24.56 3.14
CA GLY A 260 -12.04 24.71 2.36
C GLY A 260 -10.89 23.90 2.95
N THR A 261 -10.67 23.99 4.26
CA THR A 261 -9.63 23.20 4.94
C THR A 261 -9.90 21.70 4.85
N MET A 262 -11.15 21.26 5.02
CA MET A 262 -11.52 19.85 4.90
C MET A 262 -11.34 19.34 3.46
N CYS A 263 -11.76 20.10 2.46
CA CYS A 263 -11.52 19.76 1.06
C CYS A 263 -10.02 19.65 0.73
N TYR A 264 -9.22 20.62 1.20
CA TYR A 264 -7.77 20.58 1.04
C TYR A 264 -7.15 19.29 1.61
N TRP A 265 -7.51 18.92 2.85
CA TRP A 265 -7.03 17.69 3.49
C TRP A 265 -7.44 16.42 2.72
N VAL A 266 -8.69 16.34 2.28
CA VAL A 266 -9.19 15.19 1.51
C VAL A 266 -8.47 15.06 0.16
N ILE A 267 -8.26 16.17 -0.54
CA ILE A 267 -7.55 16.18 -1.83
C ILE A 267 -6.09 15.77 -1.63
N ARG A 268 -5.42 16.34 -0.65
CA ARG A 268 -4.02 16.02 -0.33
C ARG A 268 -3.85 14.55 0.00
N HIS A 269 -4.71 13.98 0.84
CA HIS A 269 -4.70 12.55 1.17
C HIS A 269 -4.93 11.65 -0.04
N ARG A 270 -5.79 12.05 -0.97
CA ARG A 270 -6.01 11.32 -2.23
C ARG A 270 -4.79 11.35 -3.13
N ILE A 271 -4.12 12.51 -3.24
CA ILE A 271 -2.91 12.66 -4.06
C ILE A 271 -1.77 11.82 -3.47
N GLU A 272 -1.54 11.87 -2.17
CA GLU A 272 -0.52 11.04 -1.49
C GLU A 272 -0.77 9.54 -1.68
N ALA A 273 -2.01 9.09 -1.54
CA ALA A 273 -2.39 7.70 -1.77
C ALA A 273 -2.20 7.24 -3.23
N SER A 274 -2.43 8.13 -4.20
CA SER A 274 -2.19 7.83 -5.62
C SER A 274 -0.69 7.79 -5.97
N ASN A 275 0.11 8.69 -5.39
CA ASN A 275 1.55 8.73 -5.58
C ASN A 275 2.24 7.48 -5.01
N LEU A 276 1.82 7.02 -3.83
CA LEU A 276 2.30 5.77 -3.24
C LEU A 276 1.97 4.55 -4.11
N LYS A 277 0.81 4.52 -4.76
CA LYS A 277 0.44 3.46 -5.71
C LYS A 277 1.31 3.48 -6.97
N ASN A 278 1.66 4.67 -7.46
CA ASN A 278 2.50 4.82 -8.65
C ASN A 278 3.97 4.45 -8.38
N VAL A 279 4.53 4.87 -7.23
CA VAL A 279 5.88 4.47 -6.79
C VAL A 279 5.97 2.95 -6.62
N ARG A 280 4.93 2.32 -6.07
CA ARG A 280 4.88 0.85 -5.92
C ARG A 280 4.81 0.11 -7.26
N LYS A 281 4.09 0.65 -8.25
CA LYS A 281 4.05 0.09 -9.61
C LYS A 281 5.41 0.22 -10.32
N SER A 282 6.10 1.34 -10.19
CA SER A 282 7.41 1.55 -10.80
C SER A 282 8.50 0.67 -10.17
N SER A 283 8.49 0.45 -8.85
CA SER A 283 9.44 -0.44 -8.17
C SER A 283 9.24 -1.91 -8.53
N LEU A 284 8.00 -2.37 -8.72
CA LEU A 284 7.69 -3.72 -9.20
C LEU A 284 8.16 -3.93 -10.65
N HIS A 285 8.02 -2.92 -11.51
CA HIS A 285 8.45 -3.01 -12.91
C HIS A 285 9.97 -2.99 -13.06
N SER A 286 10.69 -2.27 -12.21
CA SER A 286 12.17 -2.26 -12.16
C SER A 286 12.74 -3.60 -11.65
N ARG A 287 12.04 -4.28 -10.73
CA ARG A 287 12.50 -5.56 -10.17
C ARG A 287 12.33 -6.75 -11.11
N SER A 288 11.42 -6.66 -12.09
CA SER A 288 11.21 -7.73 -13.08
C SER A 288 12.27 -7.78 -14.19
N LYS A 289 13.16 -6.77 -14.31
CA LYS A 289 14.20 -6.72 -15.34
C LYS A 289 15.57 -7.24 -14.90
N SER A 290 15.81 -7.59 -13.63
CA SER A 290 17.15 -7.96 -13.16
C SER A 290 17.26 -9.21 -12.28
N PHE A 291 16.33 -10.17 -12.37
CA PHE A 291 16.50 -11.47 -11.71
C PHE A 291 16.01 -12.61 -12.57
N SER A 292 16.97 -13.27 -13.24
CA SER A 292 16.80 -14.63 -13.72
C SER A 292 16.77 -15.57 -12.51
N VAL A 293 15.60 -16.16 -12.31
CA VAL A 293 15.33 -17.47 -11.71
C VAL A 293 16.33 -17.98 -10.66
N SER A 294 15.98 -17.81 -9.39
CA SER A 294 16.24 -18.85 -8.40
C SER A 294 15.02 -18.93 -7.47
N ALA A 295 14.53 -20.14 -7.30
CA ALA A 295 13.37 -20.61 -6.58
C ALA A 295 12.84 -19.68 -5.47
N PHE A 296 11.74 -18.97 -5.75
CA PHE A 296 10.91 -18.36 -4.71
C PHE A 296 10.07 -19.45 -4.07
N SER A 297 10.24 -19.65 -2.78
CA SER A 297 9.44 -20.60 -2.02
C SER A 297 8.00 -20.09 -1.90
N ASP A 298 7.01 -20.98 -1.94
CA ASP A 298 5.57 -20.72 -1.85
C ASP A 298 5.13 -19.83 -0.66
N SER A 299 5.99 -19.61 0.32
CA SER A 299 5.74 -18.75 1.48
C SER A 299 5.73 -17.24 1.15
N GLU A 300 6.40 -16.78 0.09
CA GLU A 300 6.39 -15.37 -0.31
C GLU A 300 5.17 -14.99 -1.15
N LEU A 301 4.62 -15.93 -1.93
CA LEU A 301 3.38 -15.72 -2.68
C LEU A 301 2.18 -15.54 -1.74
N LEU A 302 2.08 -16.34 -0.69
CA LEU A 302 1.06 -16.20 0.36
C LEU A 302 1.15 -14.86 1.10
N ASN A 303 2.36 -14.37 1.33
CA ASN A 303 2.59 -13.08 2.00
C ASN A 303 2.22 -11.89 1.08
N SER A 304 2.49 -11.99 -0.22
CA SER A 304 2.11 -10.98 -1.22
C SER A 304 0.58 -10.85 -1.37
N GLU A 305 -0.15 -11.97 -1.37
CA GLU A 305 -1.62 -11.96 -1.41
C GLU A 305 -2.24 -11.38 -0.13
N TYR A 306 -1.65 -11.66 1.03
CA TYR A 306 -2.10 -11.12 2.32
C TYR A 306 -1.92 -9.60 2.39
N TYR A 307 -0.78 -9.08 1.95
CA TYR A 307 -0.55 -7.63 1.85
C TYR A 307 -1.43 -6.96 0.80
N LYS A 308 -1.67 -7.61 -0.34
CA LYS A 308 -2.58 -7.11 -1.37
C LYS A 308 -4.01 -6.99 -0.87
N LYS A 309 -4.44 -7.93 -0.02
CA LYS A 309 -5.77 -7.93 0.63
C LYS A 309 -5.89 -6.90 1.77
N MET A 310 -4.78 -6.57 2.45
CA MET A 310 -4.76 -5.63 3.57
C MET A 310 -4.72 -4.15 3.13
N TYR A 311 -4.18 -3.84 1.94
CA TYR A 311 -4.02 -2.48 1.41
C TYR A 311 -4.88 -2.17 0.18
N ALA A 312 -5.74 -3.10 -0.25
CA ALA A 312 -6.73 -2.88 -1.32
C ALA A 312 -8.04 -2.34 -0.72
N ILE A 313 -7.94 -1.20 -0.01
CA ILE A 313 -9.06 -0.39 0.47
C ILE A 313 -8.87 1.04 -0.02
#